data_ce79055e5e620a4b614e123620ebd230
#
_entry.id   ce79055e5e620a4b614e123620ebd230
#
_cell.length_a   1.000
_cell.length_b   1.000
_cell.length_c   1.000
_cell.angle_alpha   90.00
_cell.angle_beta   90.00
_cell.angle_gamma   90.00
#
_symmetry.space_group_name_H-M   'P 1'
#
loop_
_entity.id
_entity.type
_entity.pdbx_description
1 polymer ?
#
loop_
_entity_poly.entity_id
_entity_poly.type
_entity_poly.pdbx_seq_one_letter_code
_entity_poly.pdbx_strand_id
1 'polypeptide(L)'
;LKYISVIFYLGTSFLVYVLSRMVFNERIAVLSGLTFFLLPGVSFSSFIISTDVLLLFFWTLSLYLFLKNNDMPSILLSFILGVSLGLGFLAKYAMLYFFLCSCIYIIFDRSFSKIFFKNIKYNLFTFIVFLLIISPNIFWNISNGWITFLHTYDNASLDKISLNYINFFEFLFAQIFIFGPIIFVFFLLYLKKFISLEGRILFFSCYSVPILVIIIIESFLVRAHGNWAAVSYVGLTILMVFFLENHKFKIILFNNLFSLFVGFLLFFLIVGDYKIRVFEQLRGYNSFSNSVLEESKNNNIQNIVVEDRMVYSLLSYYLRNNNLNFYTPKTSSNIVSNHFQIKNGLPDIFSKNFIYIGLDSHLDYLKTDYEKKLINKVDINKVKKNVNIQKFEIN
;
A
#
# COMPACT_ATOMS: atom_id res chain seq x y z
N LEU A 1 7.61 -8.59 14.13
CA LEU A 1 7.09 -7.70 13.07
C LEU A 1 6.04 -8.38 12.18
N LYS A 2 6.19 -9.65 11.76
CA LYS A 2 5.25 -10.37 10.86
C LYS A 2 3.80 -10.41 11.35
N TYR A 3 3.57 -10.44 12.67
CA TYR A 3 2.21 -10.48 13.25
C TYR A 3 1.49 -9.12 13.28
N ILE A 4 2.21 -8.02 13.06
CA ILE A 4 1.63 -6.66 13.12
C ILE A 4 0.53 -6.50 12.05
N SER A 5 0.79 -6.95 10.82
CA SER A 5 -0.21 -6.88 9.73
C SER A 5 -1.48 -7.64 10.07
N VAL A 6 -1.36 -8.84 10.63
CA VAL A 6 -2.50 -9.66 11.06
C VAL A 6 -3.32 -8.96 12.15
N ILE A 7 -2.64 -8.37 13.16
CA ILE A 7 -3.31 -7.66 14.27
C ILE A 7 -4.10 -6.46 13.73
N PHE A 8 -3.52 -5.67 12.83
CA PHE A 8 -4.21 -4.53 12.23
C PHE A 8 -5.38 -4.97 11.33
N TYR A 9 -5.26 -6.08 10.58
CA TYR A 9 -6.39 -6.59 9.79
C TYR A 9 -7.51 -7.15 10.68
N LEU A 10 -7.20 -7.80 11.80
CA LEU A 10 -8.20 -8.18 12.81
C LEU A 10 -8.90 -6.93 13.37
N GLY A 11 -8.12 -5.90 13.71
CA GLY A 11 -8.67 -4.61 14.15
C GLY A 11 -9.55 -3.96 13.09
N THR A 12 -9.13 -3.97 11.82
CA THR A 12 -9.92 -3.44 10.70
C THR A 12 -11.22 -4.23 10.52
N SER A 13 -11.15 -5.56 10.57
CA SER A 13 -12.33 -6.44 10.49
C SER A 13 -13.33 -6.15 11.62
N PHE A 14 -12.84 -5.97 12.84
CA PHE A 14 -13.66 -5.57 13.97
C PHE A 14 -14.27 -4.17 13.75
N LEU A 15 -13.54 -3.21 13.22
CA LEU A 15 -14.04 -1.89 12.87
C LEU A 15 -15.09 -1.96 11.75
N VAL A 16 -14.95 -2.85 10.76
CA VAL A 16 -15.95 -3.10 9.72
C VAL A 16 -17.24 -3.62 10.35
N TYR A 17 -17.13 -4.57 11.31
CA TYR A 17 -18.28 -5.02 12.08
C TYR A 17 -18.97 -3.87 12.83
N VAL A 18 -18.23 -3.08 13.61
CA VAL A 18 -18.76 -1.95 14.38
C VAL A 18 -19.40 -0.90 13.48
N LEU A 19 -18.74 -0.55 12.37
CA LEU A 19 -19.23 0.40 11.38
C LEU A 19 -20.55 -0.10 10.72
N SER A 20 -20.58 -1.36 10.31
CA SER A 20 -21.78 -1.99 9.75
C SER A 20 -22.92 -2.02 10.77
N ARG A 21 -22.62 -2.26 12.05
CA ARG A 21 -23.60 -2.30 13.15
C ARG A 21 -24.28 -0.96 13.41
N MET A 22 -23.66 0.16 13.04
CA MET A 22 -24.28 1.50 13.13
C MET A 22 -25.49 1.67 12.19
N VAL A 23 -25.54 0.89 11.10
CA VAL A 23 -26.52 1.06 10.01
C VAL A 23 -27.42 -0.15 9.84
N PHE A 24 -26.90 -1.34 10.11
CA PHE A 24 -27.58 -2.61 9.86
C PHE A 24 -27.75 -3.43 11.15
N ASN A 25 -28.48 -4.55 11.04
CA ASN A 25 -28.64 -5.49 12.13
C ASN A 25 -27.35 -6.26 12.44
N GLU A 26 -27.37 -6.96 13.59
CA GLU A 26 -26.23 -7.73 14.10
C GLU A 26 -25.71 -8.77 13.09
N ARG A 27 -26.61 -9.45 12.40
CA ARG A 27 -26.26 -10.51 11.45
C ARG A 27 -25.48 -9.97 10.25
N ILE A 28 -25.94 -8.86 9.65
CA ILE A 28 -25.21 -8.18 8.57
C ILE A 28 -23.85 -7.68 9.07
N ALA A 29 -23.81 -7.12 10.28
CA ALA A 29 -22.58 -6.59 10.85
C ALA A 29 -21.51 -7.68 11.05
N VAL A 30 -21.87 -8.80 11.66
CA VAL A 30 -20.94 -9.94 11.88
C VAL A 30 -20.48 -10.50 10.53
N LEU A 31 -21.39 -10.69 9.59
CA LEU A 31 -21.03 -11.18 8.25
C LEU A 31 -20.12 -10.21 7.50
N SER A 32 -20.33 -8.89 7.63
CA SER A 32 -19.49 -7.89 6.99
C SER A 32 -18.04 -7.94 7.51
N GLY A 33 -17.88 -7.97 8.85
CA GLY A 33 -16.56 -8.10 9.45
C GLY A 33 -15.84 -9.39 9.05
N LEU A 34 -16.56 -10.52 9.12
CA LEU A 34 -16.01 -11.83 8.76
C LEU A 34 -15.65 -11.90 7.26
N THR A 35 -16.56 -11.43 6.38
CA THR A 35 -16.31 -11.42 4.94
C THR A 35 -15.11 -10.54 4.57
N PHE A 36 -14.99 -9.35 5.19
CA PHE A 36 -13.84 -8.48 4.98
C PHE A 36 -12.52 -9.16 5.39
N PHE A 37 -12.49 -9.81 6.56
CA PHE A 37 -11.30 -10.53 7.02
C PHE A 37 -10.87 -11.64 6.07
N LEU A 38 -11.85 -12.33 5.47
CA LEU A 38 -11.63 -13.45 4.56
C LEU A 38 -11.39 -13.03 3.11
N LEU A 39 -11.48 -11.73 2.75
CA LEU A 39 -11.17 -11.31 1.38
C LEU A 39 -9.79 -11.81 0.96
N PRO A 40 -9.63 -12.37 -0.25
CA PRO A 40 -8.33 -12.89 -0.71
C PRO A 40 -7.22 -11.85 -0.68
N GLY A 41 -7.54 -10.58 -1.00
CA GLY A 41 -6.61 -9.46 -0.90
C GLY A 41 -6.15 -9.19 0.53
N VAL A 42 -7.03 -9.29 1.53
CA VAL A 42 -6.72 -9.16 2.95
C VAL A 42 -5.86 -10.34 3.41
N SER A 43 -6.26 -11.56 3.05
CA SER A 43 -5.50 -12.78 3.36
C SER A 43 -4.07 -12.70 2.83
N PHE A 44 -3.88 -12.34 1.55
CA PHE A 44 -2.56 -12.18 0.95
C PHE A 44 -1.75 -11.05 1.62
N SER A 45 -2.35 -9.88 1.82
CA SER A 45 -1.68 -8.72 2.39
C SER A 45 -1.30 -8.90 3.87
N SER A 46 -1.96 -9.83 4.58
CA SER A 46 -1.63 -10.15 5.98
C SER A 46 -0.23 -10.76 6.14
N PHE A 47 0.32 -11.37 5.09
CA PHE A 47 1.69 -11.90 5.08
C PHE A 47 2.75 -10.84 4.81
N ILE A 48 2.34 -9.64 4.38
CA ILE A 48 3.23 -8.56 3.93
C ILE A 48 3.09 -7.37 4.88
N ILE A 49 4.21 -6.73 5.22
CA ILE A 49 4.19 -5.45 5.91
C ILE A 49 4.11 -4.36 4.84
N SER A 50 2.94 -3.74 4.71
CA SER A 50 2.70 -2.68 3.73
C SER A 50 1.98 -1.49 4.37
N THR A 51 2.06 -0.35 3.71
CA THR A 51 1.35 0.87 4.12
C THR A 51 -0.17 0.73 4.03
N ASP A 52 -0.67 -0.19 3.20
CA ASP A 52 -2.11 -0.45 3.05
C ASP A 52 -2.74 -1.01 4.33
N VAL A 53 -1.98 -1.76 5.12
CA VAL A 53 -2.44 -2.32 6.39
C VAL A 53 -2.88 -1.22 7.35
N LEU A 54 -2.03 -0.22 7.55
CA LEU A 54 -2.33 0.94 8.42
C LEU A 54 -3.35 1.86 7.78
N LEU A 55 -3.28 2.08 6.47
CA LEU A 55 -4.27 2.87 5.76
C LEU A 55 -5.68 2.33 5.96
N LEU A 56 -5.92 1.03 5.75
CA LEU A 56 -7.24 0.40 5.89
C LEU A 56 -7.76 0.48 7.32
N PHE A 57 -6.88 0.32 8.31
CA PHE A 57 -7.26 0.46 9.71
C PHE A 57 -7.72 1.89 10.03
N PHE A 58 -6.91 2.89 9.71
CA PHE A 58 -7.26 4.29 9.99
C PHE A 58 -8.39 4.80 9.09
N TRP A 59 -8.49 4.31 7.86
CA TRP A 59 -9.64 4.57 6.98
C TRP A 59 -10.95 4.12 7.63
N THR A 60 -11.02 2.86 8.05
CA THR A 60 -12.22 2.28 8.64
C THR A 60 -12.57 2.92 9.98
N LEU A 61 -11.55 3.21 10.81
CA LEU A 61 -11.72 3.97 12.06
C LEU A 61 -12.28 5.37 11.78
N SER A 62 -11.75 6.05 10.77
CA SER A 62 -12.22 7.39 10.40
C SER A 62 -13.67 7.38 9.88
N LEU A 63 -14.06 6.36 9.10
CA LEU A 63 -15.47 6.20 8.69
C LEU A 63 -16.40 6.05 9.89
N TYR A 64 -16.03 5.20 10.84
CA TYR A 64 -16.80 5.01 12.07
C TYR A 64 -16.90 6.30 12.89
N LEU A 65 -15.75 6.96 13.13
CA LEU A 65 -15.71 8.19 13.92
C LEU A 65 -16.43 9.35 13.23
N PHE A 66 -16.39 9.44 11.91
CA PHE A 66 -17.06 10.48 11.15
C PHE A 66 -18.58 10.41 11.29
N LEU A 67 -19.18 9.21 11.14
CA LEU A 67 -20.59 9.01 11.40
C LEU A 67 -20.94 9.28 12.85
N LYS A 68 -20.17 8.74 13.78
CA LYS A 68 -20.42 8.91 15.22
C LYS A 68 -20.31 10.37 15.67
N ASN A 69 -19.32 11.10 15.17
CA ASN A 69 -19.15 12.53 15.49
C ASN A 69 -20.24 13.40 14.86
N ASN A 70 -20.83 13.00 13.75
CA ASN A 70 -21.97 13.69 13.17
C ASN A 70 -23.25 13.49 14.03
N ASP A 71 -23.46 12.27 14.56
CA ASP A 71 -24.61 11.93 15.40
C ASP A 71 -24.50 12.53 16.81
N MET A 72 -23.31 12.45 17.41
CA MET A 72 -23.03 12.86 18.81
C MET A 72 -21.71 13.67 18.84
N PRO A 73 -21.74 14.92 18.38
CA PRO A 73 -20.54 15.72 18.23
C PRO A 73 -19.89 16.02 19.58
N SER A 74 -18.58 15.74 19.68
CA SER A 74 -17.79 16.08 20.86
C SER A 74 -16.35 16.44 20.47
N ILE A 75 -15.69 17.23 21.32
CA ILE A 75 -14.29 17.62 21.13
C ILE A 75 -13.38 16.37 21.09
N LEU A 76 -13.65 15.39 21.96
CA LEU A 76 -12.87 14.14 22.02
C LEU A 76 -13.03 13.33 20.73
N LEU A 77 -14.25 13.14 20.22
CA LEU A 77 -14.46 12.42 18.96
C LEU A 77 -13.81 13.15 17.78
N SER A 78 -13.94 14.47 17.74
CA SER A 78 -13.30 15.29 16.70
C SER A 78 -11.79 15.20 16.75
N PHE A 79 -11.20 15.22 17.96
CA PHE A 79 -9.76 15.03 18.14
C PHE A 79 -9.30 13.66 17.64
N ILE A 80 -9.96 12.57 18.07
CA ILE A 80 -9.60 11.20 17.67
C ILE A 80 -9.77 11.01 16.15
N LEU A 81 -10.83 11.58 15.54
CA LEU A 81 -11.04 11.56 14.10
C LEU A 81 -9.90 12.28 13.37
N GLY A 82 -9.50 13.48 13.82
CA GLY A 82 -8.39 14.23 13.24
C GLY A 82 -7.07 13.47 13.32
N VAL A 83 -6.78 12.86 14.48
CA VAL A 83 -5.60 11.98 14.66
C VAL A 83 -5.67 10.77 13.72
N SER A 84 -6.82 10.11 13.61
CA SER A 84 -7.01 8.95 12.74
C SER A 84 -6.78 9.31 11.27
N LEU A 85 -7.36 10.43 10.80
CA LEU A 85 -7.14 10.94 9.44
C LEU A 85 -5.67 11.26 9.19
N GLY A 86 -5.01 11.92 10.14
CA GLY A 86 -3.59 12.27 10.04
C GLY A 86 -2.68 11.05 9.98
N LEU A 87 -2.87 10.07 10.85
CA LEU A 87 -2.10 8.82 10.84
C LEU A 87 -2.35 7.99 9.58
N GLY A 88 -3.61 7.97 9.09
CA GLY A 88 -3.94 7.34 7.81
C GLY A 88 -3.22 8.01 6.63
N PHE A 89 -3.16 9.34 6.60
CA PHE A 89 -2.41 10.09 5.60
C PHE A 89 -0.89 9.82 5.67
N LEU A 90 -0.31 9.77 6.87
CA LEU A 90 1.09 9.44 7.07
C LEU A 90 1.41 7.99 6.66
N ALA A 91 0.44 7.08 6.77
CA ALA A 91 0.58 5.72 6.25
C ALA A 91 0.58 5.70 4.71
N LYS A 92 -0.39 6.40 4.08
CA LYS A 92 -0.50 6.49 2.61
C LYS A 92 -1.35 7.68 2.19
N TYR A 93 -0.90 8.45 1.21
CA TYR A 93 -1.61 9.64 0.72
C TYR A 93 -3.00 9.34 0.13
N ALA A 94 -3.30 8.08 -0.20
CA ALA A 94 -4.64 7.65 -0.58
C ALA A 94 -5.72 7.97 0.48
N MET A 95 -5.34 8.27 1.73
CA MET A 95 -6.26 8.80 2.75
C MET A 95 -6.95 10.10 2.32
N LEU A 96 -6.38 10.86 1.37
CA LEU A 96 -7.02 12.08 0.82
C LEU A 96 -8.34 11.80 0.11
N TYR A 97 -8.55 10.59 -0.42
CA TYR A 97 -9.86 10.19 -0.95
C TYR A 97 -10.98 10.29 0.09
N PHE A 98 -10.65 10.23 1.39
CA PHE A 98 -11.63 10.41 2.45
C PHE A 98 -12.35 11.76 2.34
N PHE A 99 -11.60 12.83 2.12
CA PHE A 99 -12.17 14.18 1.99
C PHE A 99 -13.02 14.32 0.73
N LEU A 100 -12.56 13.77 -0.40
CA LEU A 100 -13.34 13.73 -1.64
C LEU A 100 -14.66 13.00 -1.43
N CYS A 101 -14.63 11.81 -0.84
CA CYS A 101 -15.81 11.00 -0.55
C CYS A 101 -16.75 11.69 0.46
N SER A 102 -16.18 12.38 1.45
CA SER A 102 -16.96 13.20 2.40
C SER A 102 -17.71 14.32 1.69
N CYS A 103 -17.05 15.04 0.78
CA CYS A 103 -17.70 16.09 -0.01
C CYS A 103 -18.84 15.51 -0.86
N ILE A 104 -18.61 14.38 -1.54
CA ILE A 104 -19.64 13.70 -2.33
C ILE A 104 -20.84 13.32 -1.44
N TYR A 105 -20.59 12.70 -0.29
CA TYR A 105 -21.66 12.29 0.61
C TYR A 105 -22.45 13.48 1.17
N ILE A 106 -21.78 14.56 1.57
CA ILE A 106 -22.42 15.81 2.04
C ILE A 106 -23.31 16.42 0.94
N ILE A 107 -22.93 16.36 -0.33
CA ILE A 107 -23.71 16.87 -1.45
C ILE A 107 -24.97 16.01 -1.68
N PHE A 108 -24.87 14.69 -1.60
CA PHE A 108 -25.96 13.79 -1.95
C PHE A 108 -26.91 13.50 -0.77
N ASP A 109 -26.45 13.56 0.49
CA ASP A 109 -27.30 13.39 1.67
C ASP A 109 -27.61 14.73 2.35
N ARG A 110 -28.76 15.31 2.02
CA ARG A 110 -29.19 16.61 2.59
C ARG A 110 -29.41 16.57 4.10
N SER A 111 -29.81 15.44 4.65
CA SER A 111 -30.06 15.32 6.09
C SER A 111 -28.74 15.29 6.86
N PHE A 112 -27.77 14.53 6.39
CA PHE A 112 -26.42 14.53 6.91
C PHE A 112 -25.76 15.91 6.78
N SER A 113 -25.89 16.54 5.62
CA SER A 113 -25.36 17.87 5.33
C SER A 113 -25.83 18.93 6.34
N LYS A 114 -27.14 18.97 6.66
CA LYS A 114 -27.68 19.91 7.65
C LYS A 114 -27.03 19.74 9.02
N ILE A 115 -26.85 18.49 9.48
CA ILE A 115 -26.22 18.18 10.77
C ILE A 115 -24.73 18.53 10.73
N PHE A 116 -24.05 18.19 9.63
CA PHE A 116 -22.62 18.48 9.40
C PHE A 116 -22.34 19.99 9.52
N PHE A 117 -23.12 20.84 8.86
CA PHE A 117 -22.93 22.30 8.92
C PHE A 117 -23.37 22.88 10.25
N LYS A 118 -24.39 22.34 10.91
CA LYS A 118 -24.75 22.71 12.28
C LYS A 118 -23.60 22.48 13.25
N ASN A 119 -22.82 21.44 13.03
CA ASN A 119 -21.69 21.03 13.85
C ASN A 119 -20.33 21.45 13.31
N ILE A 120 -20.30 22.47 12.45
CA ILE A 120 -19.09 22.91 11.70
C ILE A 120 -17.88 23.16 12.60
N LYS A 121 -18.05 23.66 13.82
CA LYS A 121 -16.96 23.89 14.78
C LYS A 121 -16.20 22.60 15.11
N TYR A 122 -16.88 21.48 15.26
CA TYR A 122 -16.29 20.18 15.54
C TYR A 122 -15.54 19.63 14.31
N ASN A 123 -16.12 19.83 13.13
CA ASN A 123 -15.51 19.42 11.87
C ASN A 123 -14.27 20.26 11.54
N LEU A 124 -14.29 21.56 11.80
CA LEU A 124 -13.12 22.43 11.69
C LEU A 124 -12.02 22.03 12.68
N PHE A 125 -12.39 21.71 13.93
CA PHE A 125 -11.43 21.22 14.92
C PHE A 125 -10.79 19.90 14.48
N THR A 126 -11.57 18.97 13.93
CA THR A 126 -11.04 17.74 13.30
C THR A 126 -10.00 18.06 12.23
N PHE A 127 -10.32 19.00 11.35
CA PHE A 127 -9.42 19.38 10.25
C PHE A 127 -8.12 20.04 10.76
N ILE A 128 -8.22 20.88 11.79
CA ILE A 128 -7.04 21.49 12.45
C ILE A 128 -6.15 20.40 13.05
N VAL A 129 -6.73 19.43 13.77
CA VAL A 129 -5.97 18.31 14.34
C VAL A 129 -5.31 17.48 13.24
N PHE A 130 -6.02 17.20 12.15
CA PHE A 130 -5.45 16.53 10.99
C PHE A 130 -4.22 17.27 10.46
N LEU A 131 -4.33 18.59 10.23
CA LEU A 131 -3.22 19.41 9.75
C LEU A 131 -2.02 19.41 10.72
N LEU A 132 -2.27 19.46 12.02
CA LEU A 132 -1.22 19.37 13.04
C LEU A 132 -0.48 18.03 13.00
N ILE A 133 -1.19 16.92 12.83
CA ILE A 133 -0.56 15.58 12.74
C ILE A 133 0.29 15.43 11.48
N ILE A 134 -0.13 15.98 10.34
CA ILE A 134 0.64 15.87 9.09
C ILE A 134 1.72 16.94 8.95
N SER A 135 1.69 18.00 9.76
CA SER A 135 2.61 19.15 9.63
C SER A 135 4.10 18.77 9.66
N PRO A 136 4.60 17.82 10.49
CA PRO A 136 6.01 17.43 10.45
C PRO A 136 6.41 16.84 9.11
N ASN A 137 5.53 16.05 8.47
CA ASN A 137 5.78 15.50 7.15
C ASN A 137 5.80 16.58 6.08
N ILE A 138 4.90 17.56 6.14
CA ILE A 138 4.86 18.69 5.20
C ILE A 138 6.12 19.54 5.33
N PHE A 139 6.52 19.91 6.57
CA PHE A 139 7.75 20.68 6.80
C PHE A 139 8.99 19.93 6.30
N TRP A 140 9.07 18.64 6.56
CA TRP A 140 10.17 17.81 6.06
C TRP A 140 10.20 17.81 4.52
N ASN A 141 9.06 17.67 3.85
CA ASN A 141 8.98 17.72 2.39
C ASN A 141 9.40 19.08 1.81
N ILE A 142 9.00 20.18 2.43
CA ILE A 142 9.42 21.53 2.04
C ILE A 142 10.95 21.63 2.11
N SER A 143 11.56 21.16 3.21
CA SER A 143 13.02 21.21 3.41
C SER A 143 13.79 20.24 2.50
N ASN A 144 13.15 19.22 1.92
CA ASN A 144 13.77 18.21 1.09
C ASN A 144 13.26 18.20 -0.36
N GLY A 145 12.77 19.33 -0.88
CA GLY A 145 12.41 19.45 -2.30
C GLY A 145 11.20 18.59 -2.72
N TRP A 146 10.25 18.35 -1.83
CA TRP A 146 9.00 17.60 -2.09
C TRP A 146 9.20 16.16 -2.55
N ILE A 147 10.30 15.52 -2.16
CA ILE A 147 10.72 14.19 -2.66
C ILE A 147 9.63 13.12 -2.56
N THR A 148 8.87 13.07 -1.44
CA THR A 148 7.85 12.02 -1.29
C THR A 148 6.63 12.25 -2.20
N PHE A 149 6.28 13.51 -2.47
CA PHE A 149 5.23 13.85 -3.42
C PHE A 149 5.68 13.59 -4.86
N LEU A 150 6.90 13.97 -5.22
CA LEU A 150 7.49 13.68 -6.52
C LEU A 150 7.56 12.16 -6.76
N HIS A 151 8.00 11.39 -5.78
CA HIS A 151 7.97 9.93 -5.88
C HIS A 151 6.57 9.36 -6.10
N THR A 152 5.54 9.94 -5.46
CA THR A 152 4.15 9.52 -5.67
C THR A 152 3.67 9.89 -7.07
N TYR A 153 4.02 11.08 -7.55
CA TYR A 153 3.75 11.55 -8.91
C TYR A 153 4.40 10.65 -9.97
N ASP A 154 5.69 10.32 -9.81
CA ASP A 154 6.42 9.42 -10.70
C ASP A 154 5.83 8.00 -10.72
N ASN A 155 5.42 7.50 -9.54
CA ASN A 155 4.75 6.19 -9.45
C ASN A 155 3.41 6.17 -10.19
N ALA A 156 2.67 7.26 -10.19
CA ALA A 156 1.46 7.41 -10.96
C ALA A 156 1.73 7.59 -12.47
N SER A 157 2.98 7.91 -12.85
CA SER A 157 3.43 8.10 -14.25
C SER A 157 2.57 9.08 -15.04
N LEU A 158 2.12 10.17 -14.40
CA LEU A 158 1.19 11.14 -14.97
C LEU A 158 1.74 11.91 -16.18
N ASP A 159 3.06 11.88 -16.40
CA ASP A 159 3.71 12.49 -17.56
C ASP A 159 3.50 11.69 -18.87
N LYS A 160 3.06 10.43 -18.76
CA LYS A 160 2.93 9.48 -19.87
C LYS A 160 1.48 9.08 -20.10
N ILE A 161 0.58 10.07 -20.15
CA ILE A 161 -0.82 9.82 -20.40
C ILE A 161 -0.98 9.23 -21.81
N SER A 162 -1.44 7.98 -21.87
CA SER A 162 -1.76 7.29 -23.12
C SER A 162 -2.82 6.24 -22.85
N LEU A 163 -3.70 5.99 -23.83
CA LEU A 163 -4.69 4.93 -23.69
C LEU A 163 -4.00 3.57 -23.60
N ASN A 164 -4.13 2.91 -22.46
CA ASN A 164 -3.50 1.62 -22.20
C ASN A 164 -4.53 0.55 -21.79
N TYR A 165 -5.02 -0.17 -22.79
CA TYR A 165 -6.00 -1.25 -22.60
C TYR A 165 -5.44 -2.41 -21.78
N ILE A 166 -4.13 -2.69 -21.90
CA ILE A 166 -3.50 -3.80 -21.17
C ILE A 166 -3.53 -3.52 -19.67
N ASN A 167 -3.05 -2.34 -19.25
CA ASN A 167 -3.05 -1.94 -17.83
C ASN A 167 -4.47 -1.91 -17.26
N PHE A 168 -5.45 -1.46 -18.05
CA PHE A 168 -6.85 -1.45 -17.65
C PHE A 168 -7.37 -2.88 -17.36
N PHE A 169 -7.15 -3.83 -18.27
CA PHE A 169 -7.59 -5.21 -18.05
C PHE A 169 -6.80 -5.89 -16.93
N GLU A 170 -5.50 -5.65 -16.82
CA GLU A 170 -4.70 -6.15 -15.70
C GLU A 170 -5.24 -5.65 -14.35
N PHE A 171 -5.58 -4.36 -14.28
CA PHE A 171 -6.19 -3.80 -13.08
C PHE A 171 -7.53 -4.45 -12.76
N LEU A 172 -8.45 -4.54 -13.73
CA LEU A 172 -9.77 -5.17 -13.53
C LEU A 172 -9.64 -6.64 -13.11
N PHE A 173 -8.72 -7.37 -13.74
CA PHE A 173 -8.45 -8.75 -13.38
C PHE A 173 -7.92 -8.89 -11.95
N ALA A 174 -7.00 -8.00 -11.56
CA ALA A 174 -6.52 -7.95 -10.18
C ALA A 174 -7.65 -7.73 -9.17
N GLN A 175 -8.66 -6.89 -9.50
CA GLN A 175 -9.79 -6.66 -8.60
C GLN A 175 -10.62 -7.92 -8.34
N ILE A 176 -10.76 -8.81 -9.33
CA ILE A 176 -11.45 -10.10 -9.16
C ILE A 176 -10.76 -10.94 -8.08
N PHE A 177 -9.43 -10.93 -8.07
CA PHE A 177 -8.67 -11.70 -7.07
C PHE A 177 -8.59 -11.01 -5.71
N ILE A 178 -8.54 -9.68 -5.67
CA ILE A 178 -8.44 -8.92 -4.42
C ILE A 178 -9.77 -8.95 -3.65
N PHE A 179 -10.87 -8.66 -4.33
CA PHE A 179 -12.21 -8.62 -3.72
C PHE A 179 -12.87 -10.00 -3.62
N GLY A 180 -12.36 -10.96 -4.39
CA GLY A 180 -12.90 -12.30 -4.51
C GLY A 180 -13.88 -12.44 -5.68
N PRO A 181 -13.75 -13.50 -6.51
CA PRO A 181 -14.48 -13.63 -7.75
C PRO A 181 -16.00 -13.68 -7.57
N ILE A 182 -16.46 -14.31 -6.51
CA ILE A 182 -17.90 -14.49 -6.26
C ILE A 182 -18.56 -13.16 -5.93
N ILE A 183 -18.05 -12.43 -4.93
CA ILE A 183 -18.56 -11.11 -4.56
C ILE A 183 -18.39 -10.11 -5.72
N PHE A 184 -17.29 -10.18 -6.46
CA PHE A 184 -17.07 -9.29 -7.61
C PHE A 184 -18.13 -9.47 -8.69
N VAL A 185 -18.51 -10.70 -9.04
CA VAL A 185 -19.61 -10.97 -10.00
C VAL A 185 -20.92 -10.36 -9.49
N PHE A 186 -21.27 -10.56 -8.21
CA PHE A 186 -22.48 -9.97 -7.64
C PHE A 186 -22.40 -8.45 -7.54
N PHE A 187 -21.23 -7.87 -7.30
CA PHE A 187 -21.02 -6.44 -7.38
C PHE A 187 -21.40 -5.90 -8.77
N LEU A 188 -20.93 -6.53 -9.84
CA LEU A 188 -21.31 -6.13 -11.22
C LEU A 188 -22.81 -6.26 -11.48
N LEU A 189 -23.44 -7.34 -11.00
CA LEU A 189 -24.89 -7.57 -11.15
C LEU A 189 -25.73 -6.53 -10.38
N TYR A 190 -25.21 -5.98 -9.29
CA TYR A 190 -25.92 -5.03 -8.45
C TYR A 190 -25.52 -3.58 -8.66
N LEU A 191 -24.67 -3.26 -9.65
CA LEU A 191 -24.21 -1.89 -9.93
C LEU A 191 -25.36 -0.86 -9.99
N LYS A 192 -26.48 -1.20 -10.62
CA LYS A 192 -27.66 -0.32 -10.69
C LYS A 192 -28.25 0.02 -9.31
N LYS A 193 -28.14 -0.87 -8.33
CA LYS A 193 -28.66 -0.62 -6.98
C LYS A 193 -27.88 0.46 -6.24
N PHE A 194 -26.59 0.66 -6.58
CA PHE A 194 -25.76 1.68 -5.94
C PHE A 194 -26.23 3.11 -6.25
N ILE A 195 -26.93 3.32 -7.37
CA ILE A 195 -27.44 4.64 -7.80
C ILE A 195 -28.68 5.04 -6.98
N SER A 196 -29.45 4.07 -6.48
CA SER A 196 -30.71 4.28 -5.76
C SER A 196 -30.57 4.24 -4.23
N LEU A 197 -29.35 4.33 -3.71
CA LEU A 197 -29.10 4.29 -2.27
C LEU A 197 -29.37 5.66 -1.64
N GLU A 198 -29.91 5.64 -0.43
CA GLU A 198 -30.25 6.84 0.34
C GLU A 198 -29.72 6.74 1.78
N GLY A 199 -29.62 7.88 2.45
CA GLY A 199 -29.26 7.99 3.85
C GLY A 199 -27.90 7.32 4.16
N ARG A 200 -27.85 6.61 5.28
CA ARG A 200 -26.60 5.96 5.75
C ARG A 200 -26.11 4.80 4.87
N ILE A 201 -26.98 4.22 4.05
CA ILE A 201 -26.59 3.18 3.09
C ILE A 201 -25.79 3.82 1.94
N LEU A 202 -26.24 5.02 1.50
CA LEU A 202 -25.53 5.82 0.50
C LEU A 202 -24.09 6.16 0.95
N PHE A 203 -23.87 6.34 2.26
CA PHE A 203 -22.54 6.59 2.80
C PHE A 203 -21.51 5.58 2.31
N PHE A 204 -21.80 4.29 2.40
CA PHE A 204 -20.85 3.25 1.96
C PHE A 204 -20.59 3.30 0.46
N SER A 205 -21.60 3.67 -0.35
CA SER A 205 -21.41 3.86 -1.79
C SER A 205 -20.50 5.06 -2.09
N CYS A 206 -20.71 6.18 -1.40
CA CYS A 206 -19.87 7.38 -1.58
C CYS A 206 -18.42 7.19 -1.18
N TYR A 207 -18.14 6.28 -0.21
CA TYR A 207 -16.77 5.95 0.21
C TYR A 207 -16.18 4.73 -0.51
N SER A 208 -16.79 4.29 -1.59
CA SER A 208 -16.33 3.13 -2.36
C SER A 208 -16.31 3.39 -3.87
N VAL A 209 -17.47 3.74 -4.45
CA VAL A 209 -17.64 3.83 -5.90
C VAL A 209 -16.77 4.92 -6.53
N PRO A 210 -16.70 6.15 -6.00
CA PRO A 210 -15.88 7.21 -6.59
C PRO A 210 -14.39 6.81 -6.69
N ILE A 211 -13.87 6.15 -5.66
CA ILE A 211 -12.48 5.71 -5.63
C ILE A 211 -12.23 4.67 -6.71
N LEU A 212 -13.12 3.66 -6.84
CA LEU A 212 -13.00 2.66 -7.91
C LEU A 212 -13.03 3.31 -9.29
N VAL A 213 -13.95 4.25 -9.51
CA VAL A 213 -14.06 4.95 -10.80
C VAL A 213 -12.78 5.72 -11.11
N ILE A 214 -12.25 6.47 -10.15
CA ILE A 214 -10.99 7.23 -10.32
C ILE A 214 -9.84 6.29 -10.69
N ILE A 215 -9.65 5.20 -9.92
CA ILE A 215 -8.53 4.29 -10.17
C ILE A 215 -8.71 3.49 -11.47
N ILE A 216 -9.95 3.15 -11.85
CA ILE A 216 -10.25 2.54 -13.15
C ILE A 216 -9.85 3.49 -14.29
N ILE A 217 -10.22 4.77 -14.19
CA ILE A 217 -9.83 5.78 -15.20
C ILE A 217 -8.30 5.93 -15.22
N GLU A 218 -7.65 5.99 -14.07
CA GLU A 218 -6.20 6.09 -13.98
C GLU A 218 -5.51 4.86 -14.60
N SER A 219 -6.02 3.64 -14.37
CA SER A 219 -5.49 2.42 -14.97
C SER A 219 -5.57 2.42 -16.51
N PHE A 220 -6.59 3.08 -17.05
CA PHE A 220 -6.80 3.20 -18.49
C PHE A 220 -5.91 4.27 -19.13
N LEU A 221 -5.66 5.38 -18.42
CA LEU A 221 -4.88 6.51 -18.93
C LEU A 221 -3.38 6.37 -18.73
N VAL A 222 -2.97 5.64 -17.68
CA VAL A 222 -1.56 5.51 -17.30
C VAL A 222 -1.26 4.09 -16.85
N ARG A 223 -1.41 3.84 -15.56
CA ARG A 223 -1.33 2.53 -14.89
C ARG A 223 -1.92 2.65 -13.49
N ALA A 224 -2.43 1.55 -12.96
CA ALA A 224 -2.78 1.47 -11.55
C ALA A 224 -2.39 0.10 -10.99
N HIS A 225 -1.84 0.10 -9.76
CA HIS A 225 -1.64 -1.15 -9.05
C HIS A 225 -2.94 -1.62 -8.41
N GLY A 226 -3.17 -2.94 -8.37
CA GLY A 226 -4.42 -3.51 -7.87
C GLY A 226 -4.81 -3.04 -6.46
N ASN A 227 -3.84 -2.82 -5.57
CA ASN A 227 -4.05 -2.37 -4.20
C ASN A 227 -4.41 -0.87 -4.06
N TRP A 228 -4.38 -0.08 -5.12
CA TRP A 228 -4.71 1.35 -5.03
C TRP A 228 -6.18 1.58 -4.70
N ALA A 229 -7.06 0.69 -5.13
CA ALA A 229 -8.49 0.73 -4.81
C ALA A 229 -8.84 0.09 -3.44
N ALA A 230 -7.87 -0.34 -2.63
CA ALA A 230 -8.11 -1.16 -1.44
C ALA A 230 -9.10 -0.54 -0.43
N VAL A 231 -9.07 0.79 -0.23
CA VAL A 231 -9.97 1.48 0.70
C VAL A 231 -11.46 1.39 0.28
N SER A 232 -11.74 1.22 -1.02
CA SER A 232 -13.11 1.09 -1.51
C SER A 232 -13.77 -0.20 -1.04
N TYR A 233 -12.99 -1.24 -0.77
CA TYR A 233 -13.54 -2.55 -0.37
C TYR A 233 -14.14 -2.59 1.02
N VAL A 234 -13.81 -1.63 1.89
CA VAL A 234 -14.45 -1.51 3.21
C VAL A 234 -15.96 -1.31 3.05
N GLY A 235 -16.37 -0.26 2.34
CA GLY A 235 -17.78 0.04 2.11
C GLY A 235 -18.45 -0.96 1.18
N LEU A 236 -17.75 -1.41 0.11
CA LEU A 236 -18.28 -2.41 -0.82
C LEU A 236 -18.59 -3.74 -0.14
N THR A 237 -17.74 -4.22 0.76
CA THR A 237 -18.01 -5.47 1.51
C THR A 237 -19.29 -5.36 2.31
N ILE A 238 -19.47 -4.24 3.05
CA ILE A 238 -20.68 -4.00 3.83
C ILE A 238 -21.92 -3.98 2.92
N LEU A 239 -21.88 -3.25 1.81
CA LEU A 239 -22.98 -3.18 0.85
C LEU A 239 -23.31 -4.53 0.20
N MET A 240 -22.29 -5.30 -0.19
CA MET A 240 -22.50 -6.60 -0.81
C MET A 240 -23.10 -7.59 0.16
N VAL A 241 -22.65 -7.61 1.42
CA VAL A 241 -23.29 -8.43 2.47
C VAL A 241 -24.73 -8.00 2.69
N PHE A 242 -25.01 -6.70 2.76
CA PHE A 242 -26.38 -6.19 2.89
C PHE A 242 -27.28 -6.61 1.72
N PHE A 243 -26.83 -6.51 0.47
CA PHE A 243 -27.64 -6.90 -0.68
C PHE A 243 -27.87 -8.41 -0.81
N LEU A 244 -26.91 -9.22 -0.35
CA LEU A 244 -26.97 -10.68 -0.47
C LEU A 244 -27.63 -11.36 0.72
N GLU A 245 -27.61 -10.75 1.91
CA GLU A 245 -28.07 -11.38 3.14
C GLU A 245 -29.52 -11.81 3.06
N ASN A 246 -30.41 -10.92 2.63
CA ASN A 246 -31.86 -11.16 2.62
C ASN A 246 -32.32 -12.19 1.60
N HIS A 247 -31.61 -12.35 0.48
CA HIS A 247 -32.10 -13.17 -0.65
C HIS A 247 -31.14 -14.30 -1.05
N LYS A 248 -29.88 -14.19 -0.73
CA LYS A 248 -28.82 -15.08 -1.24
C LYS A 248 -27.75 -15.39 -0.19
N PHE A 249 -28.13 -15.54 1.06
CA PHE A 249 -27.22 -15.81 2.19
C PHE A 249 -26.21 -16.95 1.92
N LYS A 250 -26.66 -18.03 1.24
CA LYS A 250 -25.78 -19.15 0.86
C LYS A 250 -24.60 -18.70 0.01
N ILE A 251 -24.74 -17.61 -0.76
CA ILE A 251 -23.66 -17.06 -1.58
C ILE A 251 -22.58 -16.44 -0.70
N ILE A 252 -22.95 -15.74 0.36
CA ILE A 252 -22.00 -15.17 1.33
C ILE A 252 -21.20 -16.30 1.99
N LEU A 253 -21.89 -17.36 2.44
CA LEU A 253 -21.22 -18.51 3.04
C LEU A 253 -20.27 -19.18 2.06
N PHE A 254 -20.72 -19.41 0.82
CA PHE A 254 -19.90 -20.02 -0.21
C PHE A 254 -18.68 -19.14 -0.55
N ASN A 255 -18.89 -17.82 -0.67
CA ASN A 255 -17.77 -16.86 -0.85
C ASN A 255 -16.73 -16.95 0.28
N ASN A 256 -17.21 -16.96 1.53
CA ASN A 256 -16.32 -16.98 2.69
C ASN A 256 -15.57 -18.32 2.80
N LEU A 257 -16.20 -19.43 2.52
CA LEU A 257 -15.54 -20.75 2.45
C LEU A 257 -14.52 -20.81 1.32
N PHE A 258 -14.89 -20.33 0.13
CA PHE A 258 -13.98 -20.24 -1.01
C PHE A 258 -12.78 -19.34 -0.72
N SER A 259 -13.01 -18.16 -0.14
CA SER A 259 -11.94 -17.22 0.24
C SER A 259 -11.01 -17.80 1.30
N LEU A 260 -11.57 -18.53 2.27
CA LEU A 260 -10.79 -19.26 3.29
C LEU A 260 -9.90 -20.33 2.63
N PHE A 261 -10.46 -21.09 1.70
CA PHE A 261 -9.68 -22.08 0.92
C PHE A 261 -8.55 -21.41 0.14
N VAL A 262 -8.82 -20.29 -0.56
CA VAL A 262 -7.79 -19.50 -1.26
C VAL A 262 -6.72 -18.99 -0.29
N GLY A 263 -7.10 -18.49 0.90
CA GLY A 263 -6.19 -18.06 1.94
C GLY A 263 -5.25 -19.19 2.42
N PHE A 264 -5.78 -20.38 2.66
CA PHE A 264 -4.97 -21.58 2.97
C PHE A 264 -4.05 -21.98 1.82
N LEU A 265 -4.55 -21.97 0.59
CA LEU A 265 -3.75 -22.26 -0.60
C LEU A 265 -2.57 -21.29 -0.71
N LEU A 266 -2.81 -19.97 -0.57
CA LEU A 266 -1.77 -18.95 -0.56
C LEU A 266 -0.76 -19.17 0.56
N PHE A 267 -1.23 -19.50 1.77
CA PHE A 267 -0.35 -19.84 2.89
C PHE A 267 0.58 -20.99 2.53
N PHE A 268 0.07 -22.10 2.04
CA PHE A 268 0.87 -23.25 1.64
C PHE A 268 1.85 -22.91 0.50
N LEU A 269 1.43 -22.11 -0.48
CA LEU A 269 2.27 -21.69 -1.59
C LEU A 269 3.41 -20.74 -1.14
N ILE A 270 3.16 -19.89 -0.14
CA ILE A 270 4.16 -18.95 0.39
C ILE A 270 5.14 -19.68 1.33
N VAL A 271 4.64 -20.53 2.22
CA VAL A 271 5.46 -21.24 3.21
C VAL A 271 6.16 -22.46 2.61
N GLY A 272 5.52 -23.16 1.69
CA GLY A 272 6.06 -24.32 1.00
C GLY A 272 7.20 -23.94 0.03
N ASP A 273 8.08 -24.90 -0.26
CA ASP A 273 9.26 -24.69 -1.11
C ASP A 273 8.96 -24.88 -2.61
N TYR A 274 7.78 -24.46 -3.03
CA TYR A 274 7.34 -24.59 -4.43
C TYR A 274 8.03 -23.51 -5.30
N LYS A 275 8.66 -23.93 -6.40
CA LYS A 275 9.28 -23.05 -7.40
C LYS A 275 8.22 -22.36 -8.27
N ILE A 276 7.47 -21.44 -7.67
CA ILE A 276 6.46 -20.65 -8.39
C ILE A 276 7.06 -19.27 -8.67
N ARG A 277 7.14 -18.90 -9.95
CA ARG A 277 7.77 -17.69 -10.45
C ARG A 277 7.31 -16.40 -9.73
N VAL A 278 6.04 -16.31 -9.35
CA VAL A 278 5.49 -15.16 -8.62
C VAL A 278 6.11 -15.00 -7.23
N PHE A 279 6.47 -16.11 -6.56
CA PHE A 279 7.06 -16.12 -5.23
C PHE A 279 8.58 -16.21 -5.21
N GLU A 280 9.23 -16.43 -6.37
CA GLU A 280 10.69 -16.43 -6.48
C GLU A 280 11.30 -15.10 -6.01
N GLN A 281 10.59 -13.99 -6.23
CA GLN A 281 11.01 -12.67 -5.77
C GLN A 281 11.03 -12.51 -4.24
N LEU A 282 10.38 -13.41 -3.49
CA LEU A 282 10.32 -13.39 -2.04
C LEU A 282 11.35 -14.33 -1.38
N ARG A 283 12.10 -15.08 -2.20
CA ARG A 283 12.97 -16.17 -1.74
C ARG A 283 14.42 -15.96 -2.16
N GLY A 284 15.31 -16.72 -1.53
CA GLY A 284 16.73 -16.74 -1.90
C GLY A 284 17.58 -15.61 -1.31
N TYR A 285 16.97 -14.64 -0.60
CA TYR A 285 17.71 -13.49 -0.07
C TYR A 285 18.72 -13.87 1.01
N ASN A 286 18.47 -14.92 1.80
CA ASN A 286 19.43 -15.39 2.80
C ASN A 286 20.68 -15.95 2.13
N SER A 287 20.54 -16.83 1.13
CA SER A 287 21.68 -17.36 0.37
C SER A 287 22.42 -16.27 -0.40
N PHE A 288 21.69 -15.35 -1.01
CA PHE A 288 22.27 -14.19 -1.68
C PHE A 288 23.07 -13.29 -0.73
N SER A 289 22.52 -13.01 0.45
CA SER A 289 23.21 -12.20 1.46
C SER A 289 24.48 -12.89 1.97
N ASN A 290 24.44 -14.21 2.14
CA ASN A 290 25.63 -14.97 2.51
C ASN A 290 26.71 -14.92 1.42
N SER A 291 26.34 -15.02 0.14
CA SER A 291 27.29 -14.88 -0.95
C SER A 291 27.93 -13.48 -0.98
N VAL A 292 27.13 -12.41 -0.74
CA VAL A 292 27.66 -11.05 -0.63
C VAL A 292 28.64 -10.92 0.55
N LEU A 293 28.33 -11.57 1.69
CA LEU A 293 29.18 -11.56 2.87
C LEU A 293 30.51 -12.31 2.62
N GLU A 294 30.44 -13.44 1.94
CA GLU A 294 31.65 -14.22 1.54
C GLU A 294 32.55 -13.38 0.60
N GLU A 295 31.99 -12.74 -0.42
CA GLU A 295 32.73 -11.86 -1.30
C GLU A 295 33.37 -10.68 -0.56
N SER A 296 32.63 -10.09 0.39
CA SER A 296 33.14 -9.01 1.24
C SER A 296 34.34 -9.49 2.08
N LYS A 297 34.27 -10.67 2.67
CA LYS A 297 35.36 -11.26 3.49
C LYS A 297 36.55 -11.65 2.63
N ASN A 298 36.34 -12.35 1.53
CA ASN A 298 37.39 -12.82 0.63
C ASN A 298 38.25 -11.68 0.06
N ASN A 299 37.62 -10.52 -0.13
CA ASN A 299 38.27 -9.35 -0.70
C ASN A 299 38.60 -8.28 0.34
N ASN A 300 38.28 -8.50 1.60
CA ASN A 300 38.47 -7.54 2.70
C ASN A 300 37.81 -6.17 2.40
N ILE A 301 36.60 -6.17 1.75
CA ILE A 301 35.87 -4.97 1.39
C ILE A 301 34.61 -4.86 2.23
N GLN A 302 34.49 -3.79 3.01
CA GLN A 302 33.34 -3.56 3.90
C GLN A 302 32.26 -2.66 3.28
N ASN A 303 32.55 -2.00 2.17
CA ASN A 303 31.64 -1.05 1.56
C ASN A 303 30.84 -1.74 0.44
N ILE A 304 29.53 -1.70 0.52
CA ILE A 304 28.62 -2.32 -0.44
C ILE A 304 27.75 -1.22 -1.06
N VAL A 305 27.82 -1.07 -2.36
CA VAL A 305 27.02 -0.11 -3.13
C VAL A 305 25.91 -0.88 -3.84
N VAL A 306 24.67 -0.59 -3.53
CA VAL A 306 23.50 -1.32 -4.04
C VAL A 306 22.57 -0.37 -4.78
N GLU A 307 22.29 -0.67 -6.03
CA GLU A 307 21.44 0.16 -6.88
C GLU A 307 19.96 -0.03 -6.63
N ASP A 308 19.49 -1.28 -6.62
CA ASP A 308 18.08 -1.59 -6.44
C ASP A 308 17.64 -1.39 -4.98
N ARG A 309 16.62 -0.55 -4.77
CA ARG A 309 16.06 -0.20 -3.45
C ARG A 309 15.64 -1.42 -2.63
N MET A 310 15.04 -2.44 -3.27
CA MET A 310 14.57 -3.64 -2.59
C MET A 310 15.74 -4.51 -2.15
N VAL A 311 16.74 -4.70 -3.04
CA VAL A 311 17.96 -5.44 -2.74
C VAL A 311 18.73 -4.74 -1.63
N TYR A 312 18.86 -3.41 -1.66
CA TYR A 312 19.47 -2.63 -0.59
C TYR A 312 18.79 -2.89 0.77
N SER A 313 17.47 -2.75 0.80
CA SER A 313 16.68 -2.94 2.01
C SER A 313 16.85 -4.35 2.61
N LEU A 314 16.89 -5.38 1.76
CA LEU A 314 17.03 -6.77 2.17
C LEU A 314 18.45 -7.08 2.64
N LEU A 315 19.48 -6.67 1.89
CA LEU A 315 20.87 -6.88 2.29
C LEU A 315 21.19 -6.16 3.62
N SER A 316 20.79 -4.90 3.74
CA SER A 316 20.99 -4.14 4.98
C SER A 316 20.26 -4.78 6.19
N TYR A 317 19.14 -5.47 5.98
CA TYR A 317 18.44 -6.22 7.02
C TYR A 317 19.14 -7.54 7.35
N TYR A 318 19.44 -8.38 6.36
CA TYR A 318 20.05 -9.69 6.59
C TYR A 318 21.46 -9.59 7.15
N LEU A 319 22.24 -8.58 6.71
CA LEU A 319 23.63 -8.36 7.10
C LEU A 319 23.81 -7.30 8.21
N ARG A 320 22.73 -6.90 8.89
CA ARG A 320 22.73 -5.82 9.91
C ARG A 320 23.66 -6.07 11.11
N ASN A 321 24.00 -7.33 11.37
CA ASN A 321 24.91 -7.72 12.47
C ASN A 321 26.39 -7.83 12.00
N ASN A 322 26.63 -7.58 10.70
CA ASN A 322 27.96 -7.62 10.12
C ASN A 322 28.49 -6.18 10.02
N ASN A 323 29.80 -6.02 10.13
CA ASN A 323 30.43 -4.69 10.02
C ASN A 323 30.56 -4.27 8.56
N LEU A 324 29.42 -3.99 7.90
CA LEU A 324 29.32 -3.58 6.51
C LEU A 324 28.63 -2.22 6.38
N ASN A 325 29.13 -1.39 5.47
CA ASN A 325 28.57 -0.09 5.14
C ASN A 325 27.80 -0.19 3.82
N PHE A 326 26.52 0.18 3.84
CA PHE A 326 25.67 0.14 2.65
C PHE A 326 25.46 1.53 2.09
N TYR A 327 25.67 1.66 0.78
CA TYR A 327 25.47 2.89 0.02
C TYR A 327 24.56 2.63 -1.18
N THR A 328 23.92 3.69 -1.69
CA THR A 328 23.22 3.69 -2.97
C THR A 328 23.87 4.66 -3.93
N PRO A 329 24.03 4.32 -5.21
CA PRO A 329 24.57 5.25 -6.18
C PRO A 329 23.63 6.45 -6.36
N LYS A 330 24.19 7.63 -6.65
CA LYS A 330 23.40 8.76 -7.14
C LYS A 330 22.91 8.43 -8.56
N THR A 331 21.71 8.86 -8.90
CA THR A 331 21.20 8.74 -10.26
C THR A 331 21.87 9.80 -11.16
N SER A 332 22.06 9.48 -12.44
CA SER A 332 22.61 10.39 -13.46
C SER A 332 21.90 11.74 -13.56
N SER A 333 20.64 11.82 -13.13
CA SER A 333 19.83 13.02 -13.12
C SER A 333 19.92 13.86 -11.85
N ASN A 334 20.74 13.47 -10.85
CA ASN A 334 20.72 14.03 -9.49
C ASN A 334 19.33 14.04 -8.81
N ILE A 335 18.36 13.36 -9.40
CA ILE A 335 17.01 13.24 -8.82
C ILE A 335 17.02 12.10 -7.82
N VAL A 336 16.70 12.42 -6.57
CA VAL A 336 16.58 11.43 -5.50
C VAL A 336 15.29 10.62 -5.71
N SER A 337 15.42 9.31 -5.93
CA SER A 337 14.29 8.43 -6.17
C SER A 337 13.76 7.71 -4.91
N ASN A 338 14.57 7.68 -3.84
CA ASN A 338 14.17 7.03 -2.60
C ASN A 338 14.96 7.56 -1.38
N HIS A 339 14.46 7.31 -0.18
CA HIS A 339 15.05 7.81 1.06
C HIS A 339 16.44 7.25 1.38
N PHE A 340 16.80 6.08 0.85
CA PHE A 340 18.16 5.53 1.05
C PHE A 340 19.20 6.39 0.35
N GLN A 341 18.88 6.96 -0.82
CA GLN A 341 19.75 7.90 -1.52
C GLN A 341 19.99 9.19 -0.73
N ILE A 342 18.98 9.64 0.06
CA ILE A 342 19.15 10.80 0.92
C ILE A 342 20.09 10.49 2.08
N LYS A 343 19.89 9.35 2.74
CA LYS A 343 20.57 9.00 3.99
C LYS A 343 21.92 8.32 3.76
N ASN A 344 22.00 7.47 2.76
CA ASN A 344 23.11 6.58 2.48
C ASN A 344 23.56 6.69 1.01
N GLY A 345 23.39 7.87 0.38
CA GLY A 345 23.91 8.14 -0.95
C GLY A 345 25.43 8.02 -0.98
N LEU A 346 25.96 7.44 -2.05
CA LEU A 346 27.43 7.37 -2.24
C LEU A 346 27.98 8.80 -2.33
N PRO A 347 28.98 9.18 -1.49
CA PRO A 347 29.59 10.49 -1.55
C PRO A 347 30.22 10.78 -2.92
N ASP A 348 30.26 12.04 -3.36
CA ASP A 348 30.86 12.42 -4.64
C ASP A 348 32.36 12.09 -4.70
N ILE A 349 33.05 12.19 -3.57
CA ILE A 349 34.43 11.76 -3.41
C ILE A 349 34.44 10.52 -2.51
N PHE A 350 34.70 9.37 -3.10
CA PHE A 350 34.74 8.10 -2.38
C PHE A 350 36.02 7.34 -2.78
N SER A 351 37.00 7.34 -1.87
CA SER A 351 38.33 6.78 -2.09
C SER A 351 38.51 5.32 -1.61
N LYS A 352 37.41 4.68 -1.12
CA LYS A 352 37.50 3.32 -0.58
C LYS A 352 37.01 2.29 -1.59
N ASN A 353 37.58 1.09 -1.54
CA ASN A 353 37.10 -0.04 -2.31
C ASN A 353 35.66 -0.42 -1.93
N PHE A 354 34.85 -0.84 -2.90
CA PHE A 354 33.50 -1.32 -2.66
C PHE A 354 33.09 -2.44 -3.63
N ILE A 355 32.10 -3.20 -3.20
CA ILE A 355 31.40 -4.17 -4.04
C ILE A 355 30.13 -3.49 -4.57
N TYR A 356 29.96 -3.50 -5.89
CA TYR A 356 28.75 -3.00 -6.54
C TYR A 356 27.76 -4.13 -6.82
N ILE A 357 26.49 -3.87 -6.53
CA ILE A 357 25.37 -4.78 -6.79
C ILE A 357 24.32 -4.02 -7.59
N GLY A 358 24.24 -4.32 -8.88
CA GLY A 358 23.35 -3.62 -9.80
C GLY A 358 23.39 -4.18 -11.23
N LEU A 359 22.84 -3.43 -12.18
CA LEU A 359 22.80 -3.79 -13.59
C LEU A 359 24.09 -3.37 -14.30
N ASP A 360 24.55 -4.21 -15.24
CA ASP A 360 25.74 -3.91 -16.05
C ASP A 360 25.63 -2.60 -16.83
N SER A 361 24.42 -2.28 -17.32
CA SER A 361 24.17 -1.05 -18.09
C SER A 361 24.43 0.25 -17.33
N HIS A 362 24.44 0.19 -15.99
CA HIS A 362 24.67 1.38 -15.14
C HIS A 362 26.12 1.49 -14.65
N LEU A 363 26.97 0.51 -14.99
CA LEU A 363 28.38 0.49 -14.59
C LEU A 363 29.22 1.59 -15.24
N ASP A 364 28.94 1.92 -16.49
CA ASP A 364 29.74 2.90 -17.23
C ASP A 364 29.61 4.30 -16.60
N TYR A 365 28.44 4.62 -16.06
CA TYR A 365 28.21 5.82 -15.27
C TYR A 365 29.09 5.85 -14.00
N LEU A 366 29.13 4.75 -13.24
CA LEU A 366 29.94 4.66 -12.03
C LEU A 366 31.44 4.68 -12.34
N LYS A 367 31.88 4.14 -13.48
CA LYS A 367 33.28 4.17 -13.92
C LYS A 367 33.74 5.58 -14.24
N THR A 368 32.91 6.39 -14.90
CA THR A 368 33.25 7.76 -15.27
C THR A 368 33.36 8.68 -14.08
N ASP A 369 32.42 8.56 -13.12
CA ASP A 369 32.36 9.48 -11.98
C ASP A 369 33.38 9.20 -10.88
N TYR A 370 33.89 7.95 -10.80
CA TYR A 370 34.73 7.54 -9.69
C TYR A 370 36.11 6.96 -10.13
N GLU A 371 36.51 7.10 -11.39
CA GLU A 371 37.77 6.59 -11.95
C GLU A 371 38.09 5.13 -11.60
N LYS A 372 37.08 4.24 -11.69
CA LYS A 372 37.14 2.91 -11.09
C LYS A 372 37.51 1.81 -12.07
N LYS A 373 38.30 0.85 -11.60
CA LYS A 373 38.67 -0.35 -12.33
C LYS A 373 37.88 -1.54 -11.82
N LEU A 374 37.10 -2.17 -12.72
CA LEU A 374 36.44 -3.43 -12.41
C LEU A 374 37.47 -4.54 -12.29
N ILE A 375 37.58 -5.21 -11.13
CA ILE A 375 38.56 -6.27 -10.88
C ILE A 375 37.96 -7.65 -11.12
N ASN A 376 36.73 -7.88 -10.70
CA ASN A 376 36.08 -9.17 -10.87
C ASN A 376 34.56 -9.02 -11.02
N LYS A 377 33.97 -9.88 -11.83
CA LYS A 377 32.52 -9.98 -12.05
C LYS A 377 32.04 -11.32 -11.54
N VAL A 378 31.11 -11.31 -10.60
CA VAL A 378 30.43 -12.52 -10.10
C VAL A 378 28.96 -12.46 -10.47
N ASP A 379 28.53 -13.37 -11.33
CA ASP A 379 27.13 -13.48 -11.74
C ASP A 379 26.34 -14.28 -10.67
N ILE A 380 25.49 -13.59 -9.93
CA ILE A 380 24.55 -14.25 -9.01
C ILE A 380 23.18 -14.34 -9.68
N ASN A 381 23.01 -15.34 -10.48
CA ASN A 381 21.80 -15.59 -11.30
C ASN A 381 20.56 -16.03 -10.49
N LYS A 382 20.54 -15.96 -9.14
CA LYS A 382 19.53 -16.64 -8.33
C LYS A 382 18.39 -15.79 -7.78
N VAL A 383 18.53 -14.45 -7.74
CA VAL A 383 17.51 -13.61 -7.07
C VAL A 383 16.72 -12.70 -8.02
N LYS A 384 17.35 -12.18 -9.03
CA LYS A 384 16.72 -11.51 -10.19
C LYS A 384 17.57 -11.82 -11.41
N LYS A 385 16.96 -12.12 -12.54
CA LYS A 385 17.64 -12.48 -13.80
C LYS A 385 18.73 -11.49 -14.26
N ASN A 386 18.91 -10.33 -13.61
CA ASN A 386 19.76 -9.24 -14.06
C ASN A 386 20.52 -8.52 -12.93
N VAL A 387 20.69 -9.10 -11.75
CA VAL A 387 21.49 -8.47 -10.68
C VAL A 387 22.84 -9.17 -10.61
N ASN A 388 23.89 -8.45 -10.99
CA ASN A 388 25.26 -8.91 -10.93
C ASN A 388 25.98 -8.33 -9.72
N ILE A 389 26.82 -9.11 -9.05
CA ILE A 389 27.78 -8.61 -8.08
C ILE A 389 29.04 -8.27 -8.83
N GLN A 390 29.50 -7.03 -8.68
CA GLN A 390 30.71 -6.58 -9.31
C GLN A 390 31.64 -5.94 -8.27
N LYS A 391 32.91 -6.18 -8.40
CA LYS A 391 33.93 -5.69 -7.50
C LYS A 391 34.66 -4.52 -8.12
N PHE A 392 34.78 -3.43 -7.38
CA PHE A 392 35.54 -2.25 -7.78
C PHE A 392 36.68 -2.00 -6.81
N GLU A 393 37.88 -1.83 -7.30
CA GLU A 393 39.02 -1.28 -6.58
C GLU A 393 39.36 0.12 -7.11
N ILE A 394 39.69 1.02 -6.18
CA ILE A 394 40.26 2.34 -6.49
C ILE A 394 41.75 2.21 -6.24
N ASN A 395 42.54 2.54 -7.25
CA ASN A 395 44.00 2.68 -7.10
C ASN A 395 44.34 4.01 -6.45
#